data_12e2513d5ce1f1adfd0c7c9035916761
#
_entry.id   12e2513d5ce1f1adfd0c7c9035916761
#
_cell.length_a   1.000
_cell.length_b   1.000
_cell.length_c   1.000
_cell.angle_alpha   90.00
_cell.angle_beta   90.00
_cell.angle_gamma   90.00
#
_symmetry.space_group_name_H-M   'P 1'
#
loop_
_entity.id
_entity.type
_entity.pdbx_description
1 polymer ?
#
loop_
_entity_poly.entity_id
_entity_poly.type
_entity_poly.pdbx_seq_one_letter_code
_entity_poly.pdbx_strand_id
1 'polypeptide(L)'
;MKRRLFVCFLALTMLLSLTACGAASKTAASSANSRPADTVSATEEKGYFDADTNGYDDEGRDSGGGVLENQKIIYTGDINLETTEFDEAVKALASLAEAKGGYLESSTVGGGSRGYRWADYTVRVPSAQFQSFLDQAGELAHVTWRNTNLENITETYYDTAGRLKTQQIKLERLQKLLSQAENMEDIITIESAISETEWNIEDLSG
;
A
#
# COMPACT_ATOMS: atom_id res chain seq x y z
N MET A 1 -37.80 11.44 40.59
CA MET A 1 -38.22 10.02 40.58
C MET A 1 -37.99 9.28 39.25
N LYS A 2 -38.01 9.93 38.11
CA LYS A 2 -37.83 9.27 36.78
C LYS A 2 -36.42 8.70 36.52
N ARG A 3 -35.36 9.28 37.09
CA ARG A 3 -33.97 8.79 36.92
C ARG A 3 -33.68 7.49 37.68
N ARG A 4 -34.35 7.19 38.76
CA ARG A 4 -34.11 5.94 39.52
C ARG A 4 -34.83 4.73 38.90
N LEU A 5 -35.90 4.97 38.16
CA LEU A 5 -36.60 3.92 37.44
C LEU A 5 -35.81 3.41 36.21
N PHE A 6 -35.03 4.29 35.55
CA PHE A 6 -34.25 3.94 34.40
C PHE A 6 -33.02 3.07 34.75
N VAL A 7 -32.43 3.31 35.92
CA VAL A 7 -31.28 2.51 36.39
C VAL A 7 -31.70 1.11 36.81
N CYS A 8 -32.90 0.93 37.38
CA CYS A 8 -33.43 -0.40 37.72
C CYS A 8 -33.80 -1.24 36.45
N PHE A 9 -34.24 -0.58 35.37
CA PHE A 9 -34.57 -1.27 34.13
C PHE A 9 -33.33 -1.74 33.36
N LEU A 10 -32.24 -0.96 33.44
CA LEU A 10 -30.94 -1.33 32.81
C LEU A 10 -30.25 -2.48 33.57
N ALA A 11 -30.42 -2.59 34.87
CA ALA A 11 -29.86 -3.65 35.69
C ALA A 11 -30.59 -5.00 35.52
N LEU A 12 -31.89 -4.97 35.18
CA LEU A 12 -32.68 -6.18 34.98
C LEU A 12 -32.48 -6.86 33.62
N THR A 13 -32.02 -6.13 32.60
CA THR A 13 -31.74 -6.70 31.27
C THR A 13 -30.38 -7.40 31.18
N MET A 14 -29.48 -7.20 32.13
CA MET A 14 -28.12 -7.81 32.14
C MET A 14 -28.07 -9.19 32.82
N LEU A 15 -29.16 -9.67 33.40
CA LEU A 15 -29.22 -10.93 34.18
C LEU A 15 -29.80 -12.13 33.40
N LEU A 16 -30.15 -11.98 32.14
CA LEU A 16 -30.81 -13.04 31.33
C LEU A 16 -29.98 -13.65 30.19
N SER A 17 -28.64 -13.49 30.14
CA SER A 17 -27.83 -14.03 29.06
C SER A 17 -26.71 -14.99 29.49
N LEU A 18 -26.99 -15.89 30.43
CA LEU A 18 -26.04 -16.92 30.88
C LEU A 18 -26.71 -18.30 30.92
N THR A 19 -27.11 -18.84 29.76
CA THR A 19 -27.31 -20.30 29.62
C THR A 19 -27.29 -20.69 28.14
N ALA A 20 -26.15 -21.17 27.64
CA ALA A 20 -26.09 -22.25 26.65
C ALA A 20 -24.66 -22.80 26.60
N CYS A 21 -24.38 -23.69 27.50
CA CYS A 21 -23.30 -24.65 27.43
C CYS A 21 -23.79 -25.83 26.57
N GLY A 22 -22.98 -26.32 25.65
CA GLY A 22 -23.35 -27.50 24.84
C GLY A 22 -22.14 -28.02 24.07
N ALA A 23 -21.45 -28.96 24.70
CA ALA A 23 -20.35 -29.76 24.19
C ALA A 23 -20.70 -30.59 22.97
N ALA A 24 -19.73 -30.85 22.10
CA ALA A 24 -19.45 -32.17 21.54
C ALA A 24 -18.15 -32.20 20.74
N SER A 25 -17.15 -32.74 21.38
CA SER A 25 -15.97 -33.36 20.76
C SER A 25 -16.37 -34.56 19.91
N LYS A 26 -15.81 -34.68 18.71
CA LYS A 26 -15.58 -36.00 18.08
C LYS A 26 -14.28 -35.98 17.29
N THR A 27 -13.32 -36.66 17.85
CA THR A 27 -12.14 -37.29 17.26
C THR A 27 -12.55 -38.25 16.13
N ALA A 28 -11.84 -38.24 15.02
CA ALA A 28 -11.59 -39.37 14.14
C ALA A 28 -10.29 -39.04 13.40
N ALA A 29 -9.18 -39.61 13.78
CA ALA A 29 -8.63 -40.88 13.34
C ALA A 29 -7.97 -40.78 11.96
N SER A 30 -6.67 -40.62 12.00
CA SER A 30 -5.57 -41.29 11.30
C SER A 30 -6.03 -42.27 10.19
N SER A 31 -5.54 -42.09 9.00
CA SER A 31 -5.11 -43.21 8.17
C SER A 31 -3.84 -42.82 7.41
N ALA A 32 -2.78 -43.44 7.87
CA ALA A 32 -1.54 -43.63 7.15
C ALA A 32 -1.83 -44.40 5.86
N ASN A 33 -1.28 -43.96 4.75
CA ASN A 33 -1.10 -44.81 3.61
C ASN A 33 0.37 -44.82 3.21
N SER A 34 0.93 -45.97 3.37
CA SER A 34 2.30 -46.38 3.12
C SER A 34 2.62 -46.46 1.63
N ARG A 35 3.87 -46.13 1.36
CA ARG A 35 4.64 -46.35 0.12
C ARG A 35 4.48 -47.77 -0.46
N PRO A 36 4.81 -47.93 -1.76
CA PRO A 36 6.00 -48.71 -2.04
C PRO A 36 7.09 -47.96 -2.81
N ALA A 37 8.31 -48.30 -2.46
CA ALA A 37 9.53 -47.96 -3.13
C ALA A 37 9.66 -48.82 -4.40
N ASP A 38 9.98 -48.18 -5.51
CA ASP A 38 10.56 -48.88 -6.66
C ASP A 38 11.97 -48.34 -6.90
N THR A 39 12.86 -49.27 -6.71
CA THR A 39 14.28 -49.24 -7.00
C THR A 39 14.47 -49.34 -8.50
N VAL A 40 15.09 -48.34 -9.16
CA VAL A 40 15.70 -48.53 -10.47
C VAL A 40 17.13 -48.02 -10.45
N SER A 41 17.96 -48.95 -10.75
CA SER A 41 19.38 -49.08 -10.94
C SER A 41 20.10 -47.91 -11.60
N ALA A 42 21.28 -47.69 -11.07
CA ALA A 42 22.35 -46.85 -11.59
C ALA A 42 22.78 -47.23 -13.01
N THR A 43 23.00 -46.20 -13.84
CA THR A 43 23.95 -46.32 -14.94
C THR A 43 24.85 -45.08 -14.90
N GLU A 44 26.10 -45.34 -14.57
CA GLU A 44 27.21 -44.39 -14.65
C GLU A 44 27.50 -44.05 -16.12
N GLU A 45 27.38 -42.78 -16.47
CA GLU A 45 28.11 -42.25 -17.61
C GLU A 45 29.04 -41.13 -17.14
N LYS A 46 30.33 -41.44 -17.17
CA LYS A 46 31.42 -40.49 -16.99
C LYS A 46 31.50 -39.59 -18.21
N GLY A 47 30.96 -38.38 -18.09
CA GLY A 47 31.28 -37.25 -18.95
C GLY A 47 32.41 -36.43 -18.35
N TYR A 48 33.59 -36.56 -18.93
CA TYR A 48 34.73 -35.69 -18.70
C TYR A 48 34.39 -34.29 -19.19
N PHE A 49 34.32 -33.29 -18.33
CA PHE A 49 34.39 -31.89 -18.73
C PHE A 49 35.63 -31.28 -18.10
N ASP A 50 36.50 -30.83 -18.97
CA ASP A 50 37.71 -30.07 -18.71
C ASP A 50 37.38 -28.84 -17.84
N ALA A 51 38.19 -28.66 -16.81
CA ALA A 51 38.24 -27.47 -16.03
C ALA A 51 38.98 -26.36 -16.80
N ASP A 52 38.23 -25.51 -17.49
CA ASP A 52 38.74 -24.22 -17.91
C ASP A 52 38.51 -23.24 -16.77
N THR A 53 39.59 -22.99 -16.06
CA THR A 53 39.74 -21.91 -15.06
C THR A 53 39.69 -20.56 -15.76
N ASN A 54 38.50 -20.00 -15.89
CA ASN A 54 38.39 -18.57 -16.09
C ASN A 54 38.23 -17.92 -14.69
N GLY A 55 39.30 -17.28 -14.24
CA GLY A 55 39.33 -16.43 -13.09
C GLY A 55 38.30 -15.31 -13.24
N TYR A 56 37.23 -15.40 -12.47
CA TYR A 56 36.42 -14.24 -12.20
C TYR A 56 37.09 -13.52 -11.05
N ASP A 57 37.76 -12.42 -11.39
CA ASP A 57 38.17 -11.44 -10.40
C ASP A 57 36.95 -11.02 -9.59
N ASP A 58 36.94 -11.39 -8.33
CA ASP A 58 36.02 -10.91 -7.29
C ASP A 58 36.41 -9.45 -6.98
N GLU A 59 36.12 -8.56 -7.96
CA GLU A 59 36.15 -7.13 -7.69
C GLU A 59 34.97 -6.82 -6.79
N GLY A 60 35.31 -6.51 -5.55
CA GLY A 60 34.50 -6.00 -4.46
C GLY A 60 33.10 -5.51 -4.83
N ARG A 61 32.10 -6.32 -4.52
CA ARG A 61 30.73 -5.81 -4.38
C ARG A 61 30.73 -4.83 -3.23
N ASP A 62 31.00 -3.57 -3.59
CA ASP A 62 30.66 -2.42 -2.79
C ASP A 62 29.15 -2.50 -2.50
N SER A 63 28.84 -2.84 -1.24
CA SER A 63 27.47 -2.82 -0.70
C SER A 63 27.02 -1.38 -0.47
N GLY A 64 27.40 -0.48 -1.36
CA GLY A 64 26.85 0.85 -1.48
C GLY A 64 25.43 0.69 -2.05
N GLY A 65 24.41 0.88 -1.20
CA GLY A 65 23.02 0.98 -1.60
C GLY A 65 22.80 2.14 -2.56
N GLY A 66 23.27 1.97 -3.79
CA GLY A 66 22.94 2.87 -4.89
C GLY A 66 21.44 2.79 -5.11
N VAL A 67 20.72 3.82 -4.71
CA VAL A 67 19.35 4.07 -5.15
C VAL A 67 19.42 4.03 -6.67
N LEU A 68 18.91 2.95 -7.28
CA LEU A 68 18.85 2.85 -8.72
C LEU A 68 18.02 4.03 -9.22
N GLU A 69 18.61 4.84 -10.09
CA GLU A 69 18.12 6.16 -10.54
C GLU A 69 16.66 6.16 -11.07
N ASN A 70 16.07 4.99 -11.27
CA ASN A 70 14.72 4.78 -11.83
C ASN A 70 13.73 4.11 -10.88
N GLN A 71 14.06 3.95 -9.60
CA GLN A 71 13.12 3.34 -8.66
C GLN A 71 11.97 4.29 -8.33
N LYS A 72 10.76 3.74 -8.31
CA LYS A 72 9.54 4.42 -7.85
C LYS A 72 9.25 3.95 -6.43
N ILE A 73 9.53 4.83 -5.46
CA ILE A 73 9.40 4.52 -4.05
C ILE A 73 8.38 5.46 -3.42
N ILE A 74 7.42 4.89 -2.71
CA ILE A 74 6.49 5.62 -1.85
C ILE A 74 7.00 5.51 -0.42
N TYR A 75 7.18 6.65 0.24
CA TYR A 75 7.45 6.74 1.65
C TYR A 75 6.18 7.11 2.39
N THR A 76 5.85 6.37 3.44
CA THR A 76 4.76 6.69 4.37
C THR A 76 5.33 6.78 5.78
N GLY A 77 4.92 7.78 6.54
CA GLY A 77 5.36 7.96 7.92
C GLY A 77 4.24 8.48 8.78
N ASP A 78 4.16 7.92 9.99
CA ASP A 78 3.26 8.37 11.03
C ASP A 78 4.12 8.83 12.22
N ILE A 79 3.77 9.97 12.80
CA ILE A 79 4.43 10.51 13.96
C ILE A 79 3.39 11.06 14.93
N ASN A 80 3.49 10.68 16.21
CA ASN A 80 2.69 11.22 17.28
C ASN A 80 3.54 12.16 18.12
N LEU A 81 3.03 13.38 18.30
CA LEU A 81 3.71 14.46 19.00
C LEU A 81 2.88 14.92 20.19
N GLU A 82 3.53 15.19 21.31
CA GLU A 82 2.93 15.81 22.48
C GLU A 82 3.58 17.15 22.77
N THR A 83 2.77 18.18 22.99
CA THR A 83 3.25 19.54 23.28
C THR A 83 2.38 20.24 24.29
N THR A 84 2.96 21.15 25.05
CA THR A 84 2.25 22.13 25.87
C THR A 84 1.93 23.41 25.09
N GLU A 85 2.57 23.63 23.96
CA GLU A 85 2.46 24.81 23.09
C GLU A 85 1.76 24.45 21.78
N PHE A 86 0.49 24.04 21.89
CA PHE A 86 -0.28 23.46 20.78
C PHE A 86 -0.37 24.37 19.55
N ASP A 87 -0.69 25.68 19.73
CA ASP A 87 -0.90 26.60 18.61
C ASP A 87 0.40 26.91 17.88
N GLU A 88 1.53 26.93 18.59
CA GLU A 88 2.85 27.15 18.01
C GLU A 88 3.31 25.91 17.22
N ALA A 89 3.14 24.74 17.79
CA ALA A 89 3.47 23.47 17.13
C ALA A 89 2.68 23.27 15.82
N VAL A 90 1.39 23.57 15.83
CA VAL A 90 0.52 23.49 14.64
C VAL A 90 0.98 24.44 13.55
N LYS A 91 1.28 25.71 13.89
CA LYS A 91 1.77 26.69 12.91
C LYS A 91 3.14 26.30 12.37
N ALA A 92 4.02 25.84 13.25
CA ALA A 92 5.36 25.41 12.84
C ALA A 92 5.32 24.20 11.88
N LEU A 93 4.43 23.23 12.13
CA LEU A 93 4.22 22.07 11.25
C LEU A 93 3.75 22.49 9.85
N ALA A 94 2.78 23.40 9.78
CA ALA A 94 2.27 23.92 8.51
C ALA A 94 3.38 24.65 7.72
N SER A 95 4.11 25.52 8.40
CA SER A 95 5.25 26.25 7.78
C SER A 95 6.37 25.30 7.33
N LEU A 96 6.63 24.25 8.10
CA LEU A 96 7.62 23.24 7.74
C LEU A 96 7.20 22.46 6.48
N ALA A 97 5.92 22.11 6.36
CA ALA A 97 5.39 21.44 5.17
C ALA A 97 5.62 22.30 3.91
N GLU A 98 5.25 23.58 3.97
CA GLU A 98 5.46 24.53 2.87
C GLU A 98 6.95 24.73 2.54
N ALA A 99 7.80 24.88 3.55
CA ALA A 99 9.25 25.05 3.37
C ALA A 99 9.91 23.85 2.70
N LYS A 100 9.33 22.64 2.86
CA LYS A 100 9.80 21.43 2.18
C LYS A 100 9.15 21.22 0.80
N GLY A 101 8.37 22.20 0.30
CA GLY A 101 7.68 22.10 -0.98
C GLY A 101 6.47 21.14 -0.94
N GLY A 102 5.97 20.87 0.25
CA GLY A 102 4.79 20.06 0.50
C GLY A 102 3.52 20.89 0.76
N TYR A 103 2.46 20.20 1.13
CA TYR A 103 1.17 20.80 1.48
C TYR A 103 0.41 19.93 2.49
N LEU A 104 -0.56 20.56 3.16
CA LEU A 104 -1.50 19.85 4.02
C LEU A 104 -2.65 19.31 3.19
N GLU A 105 -2.76 17.99 3.09
CA GLU A 105 -3.85 17.30 2.39
C GLU A 105 -5.13 17.31 3.23
N SER A 106 -5.00 17.05 4.54
CA SER A 106 -6.09 17.12 5.47
C SER A 106 -5.65 17.71 6.81
N SER A 107 -6.59 18.34 7.50
CA SER A 107 -6.38 18.95 8.81
C SER A 107 -7.64 18.81 9.63
N THR A 108 -7.55 18.14 10.77
CA THR A 108 -8.63 18.05 11.75
C THR A 108 -8.11 18.49 13.09
N VAL A 109 -8.79 19.47 13.71
CA VAL A 109 -8.43 19.99 15.02
C VAL A 109 -9.62 19.82 15.95
N GLY A 110 -9.38 19.27 17.13
CA GLY A 110 -10.40 19.04 18.13
C GLY A 110 -9.95 19.46 19.52
N GLY A 111 -10.93 19.62 20.42
CA GLY A 111 -10.70 19.91 21.82
C GLY A 111 -11.59 19.05 22.73
N GLY A 112 -10.98 18.50 23.78
CA GLY A 112 -11.68 17.70 24.76
C GLY A 112 -12.26 18.55 25.93
N SER A 113 -13.20 17.97 26.67
CA SER A 113 -13.92 18.61 27.78
C SER A 113 -13.06 18.99 29.01
N ARG A 114 -11.76 18.64 29.01
CA ARG A 114 -10.79 18.91 30.08
C ARG A 114 -9.65 19.82 29.66
N GLY A 115 -9.82 20.56 28.53
CA GLY A 115 -8.77 21.44 28.02
C GLY A 115 -7.71 20.73 27.14
N TYR A 116 -7.81 19.44 26.93
CA TYR A 116 -6.98 18.76 25.98
C TYR A 116 -7.35 19.16 24.54
N ARG A 117 -6.36 19.55 23.77
CA ARG A 117 -6.50 19.82 22.34
C ARG A 117 -5.72 18.76 21.59
N TRP A 118 -6.24 18.38 20.43
CA TRP A 118 -5.57 17.45 19.53
C TRP A 118 -5.75 17.91 18.09
N ALA A 119 -4.86 17.50 17.24
CA ALA A 119 -4.94 17.74 15.82
C ALA A 119 -4.39 16.54 15.05
N ASP A 120 -5.03 16.25 13.94
CA ASP A 120 -4.63 15.24 12.96
C ASP A 120 -4.32 15.94 11.64
N TYR A 121 -3.14 15.70 11.10
CA TYR A 121 -2.68 16.28 9.84
C TYR A 121 -2.18 15.20 8.91
N THR A 122 -2.69 15.18 7.67
CA THR A 122 -2.04 14.47 6.58
C THR A 122 -1.23 15.47 5.76
N VAL A 123 0.07 15.22 5.66
CA VAL A 123 1.01 16.11 4.98
C VAL A 123 1.60 15.38 3.78
N ARG A 124 1.60 16.00 2.62
CA ARG A 124 2.28 15.51 1.41
C ARG A 124 3.54 16.32 1.17
N VAL A 125 4.66 15.61 1.08
CA VAL A 125 5.98 16.22 0.77
C VAL A 125 6.66 15.44 -0.36
N PRO A 126 7.51 16.08 -1.16
CA PRO A 126 8.33 15.37 -2.14
C PRO A 126 9.15 14.26 -1.48
N SER A 127 9.28 13.11 -2.13
CA SER A 127 9.98 11.94 -1.59
C SER A 127 11.42 12.26 -1.14
N ALA A 128 12.13 13.14 -1.87
CA ALA A 128 13.47 13.59 -1.52
C ALA A 128 13.52 14.40 -0.21
N GLN A 129 12.40 14.98 0.24
CA GLN A 129 12.30 15.78 1.45
C GLN A 129 11.67 15.00 2.62
N PHE A 130 11.17 13.80 2.37
CA PHE A 130 10.42 13.01 3.36
C PHE A 130 11.18 12.83 4.67
N GLN A 131 12.41 12.32 4.62
CA GLN A 131 13.21 12.07 5.82
C GLN A 131 13.52 13.35 6.57
N SER A 132 13.94 14.40 5.85
CA SER A 132 14.24 15.70 6.42
C SER A 132 13.01 16.36 7.05
N PHE A 133 11.84 16.22 6.44
CA PHE A 133 10.58 16.68 6.99
C PHE A 133 10.24 15.96 8.30
N LEU A 134 10.34 14.64 8.29
CA LEU A 134 9.95 13.81 9.43
C LEU A 134 10.88 14.02 10.64
N ASP A 135 12.19 14.25 10.41
CA ASP A 135 13.14 14.54 11.46
C ASP A 135 12.88 15.92 12.07
N GLN A 136 12.66 16.95 11.24
CA GLN A 136 12.36 18.29 11.71
C GLN A 136 10.98 18.40 12.37
N ALA A 137 9.99 17.64 11.90
CA ALA A 137 8.69 17.53 12.58
C ALA A 137 8.86 16.96 14.00
N GLY A 138 9.75 15.99 14.18
CA GLY A 138 10.09 15.44 15.50
C GLY A 138 10.80 16.41 16.43
N GLU A 139 11.38 17.49 15.93
CA GLU A 139 12.00 18.54 16.74
C GLU A 139 10.99 19.59 17.25
N LEU A 140 9.79 19.64 16.66
CA LEU A 140 8.77 20.62 17.04
C LEU A 140 8.13 20.33 18.40
N ALA A 141 8.13 19.06 18.82
CA ALA A 141 7.48 18.63 20.05
C ALA A 141 8.04 17.27 20.51
N HIS A 142 7.57 16.79 21.66
CA HIS A 142 7.99 15.48 22.18
C HIS A 142 7.38 14.34 21.34
N VAL A 143 8.25 13.53 20.70
CA VAL A 143 7.84 12.37 19.93
C VAL A 143 7.47 11.23 20.87
N THR A 144 6.22 10.81 20.86
CA THR A 144 5.74 9.67 21.66
C THR A 144 5.76 8.38 20.84
N TRP A 145 5.59 8.48 19.53
CA TRP A 145 5.64 7.34 18.62
C TRP A 145 5.96 7.79 17.20
N ARG A 146 6.71 6.97 16.48
CA ARG A 146 7.05 7.20 15.07
C ARG A 146 7.12 5.85 14.35
N ASN A 147 6.53 5.79 13.17
CA ASN A 147 6.63 4.68 12.25
C ASN A 147 6.95 5.19 10.85
N THR A 148 7.74 4.44 10.10
CA THR A 148 8.04 4.74 8.69
C THR A 148 7.99 3.47 7.88
N ASN A 149 7.37 3.54 6.70
CA ASN A 149 7.30 2.45 5.75
C ASN A 149 7.80 2.92 4.39
N LEU A 150 8.43 2.00 3.68
CA LEU A 150 8.95 2.20 2.33
C LEU A 150 8.33 1.14 1.44
N GLU A 151 7.67 1.55 0.37
CA GLU A 151 7.08 0.67 -0.62
C GLU A 151 7.73 0.91 -1.99
N ASN A 152 8.33 -0.13 -2.54
CA ASN A 152 8.90 -0.07 -3.88
C ASN A 152 7.83 -0.49 -4.90
N ILE A 153 7.30 0.48 -5.61
CA ILE A 153 6.26 0.30 -6.64
C ILE A 153 6.81 0.29 -8.06
N THR A 154 8.11 0.12 -8.24
CA THR A 154 8.76 0.25 -9.55
C THR A 154 8.16 -0.67 -10.60
N GLU A 155 7.95 -1.93 -10.27
CA GLU A 155 7.37 -2.93 -11.17
C GLU A 155 5.93 -2.56 -11.54
N THR A 156 5.09 -2.31 -10.54
CA THR A 156 3.69 -1.92 -10.73
C THR A 156 3.55 -0.64 -11.56
N TYR A 157 4.43 0.34 -11.34
CA TYR A 157 4.44 1.58 -12.10
C TYR A 157 4.72 1.36 -13.58
N TYR A 158 5.77 0.59 -13.91
CA TYR A 158 6.13 0.33 -15.31
C TYR A 158 5.14 -0.60 -16.01
N ASP A 159 4.56 -1.57 -15.31
CA ASP A 159 3.49 -2.41 -15.85
C ASP A 159 2.27 -1.56 -16.21
N THR A 160 1.80 -0.74 -15.26
CA THR A 160 0.66 0.15 -15.48
C THR A 160 0.92 1.15 -16.62
N ALA A 161 2.11 1.75 -16.67
CA ALA A 161 2.51 2.65 -17.76
C ALA A 161 2.54 1.93 -19.12
N GLY A 162 2.99 0.69 -19.17
CA GLY A 162 2.98 -0.14 -20.37
C GLY A 162 1.56 -0.45 -20.86
N ARG A 163 0.68 -0.80 -19.94
CA ARG A 163 -0.75 -1.04 -20.21
C ARG A 163 -1.44 0.21 -20.70
N LEU A 164 -1.21 1.35 -20.06
CA LEU A 164 -1.74 2.66 -20.46
C LEU A 164 -1.33 2.99 -21.91
N LYS A 165 -0.04 2.86 -22.22
CA LYS A 165 0.48 3.08 -23.58
C LYS A 165 -0.21 2.18 -24.63
N THR A 166 -0.45 0.92 -24.27
CA THR A 166 -1.13 -0.03 -25.16
C THR A 166 -2.57 0.40 -25.44
N GLN A 167 -3.30 0.89 -24.43
CA GLN A 167 -4.66 1.40 -24.61
C GLN A 167 -4.67 2.68 -25.45
N GLN A 168 -3.72 3.59 -25.28
CA GLN A 168 -3.60 4.78 -26.10
C GLN A 168 -3.38 4.45 -27.58
N ILE A 169 -2.50 3.49 -27.89
CA ILE A 169 -2.29 3.01 -29.26
C ILE A 169 -3.56 2.35 -29.82
N LYS A 170 -4.31 1.60 -29.00
CA LYS A 170 -5.59 1.02 -29.39
C LYS A 170 -6.60 2.10 -29.75
N LEU A 171 -6.70 3.15 -28.93
CA LEU A 171 -7.58 4.28 -29.17
C LEU A 171 -7.29 4.97 -30.52
N GLU A 172 -6.02 5.29 -30.80
CA GLU A 172 -5.62 5.88 -32.08
C GLU A 172 -6.01 5.01 -33.29
N ARG A 173 -5.84 3.68 -33.18
CA ARG A 173 -6.23 2.75 -34.24
C ARG A 173 -7.75 2.72 -34.44
N LEU A 174 -8.53 2.71 -33.35
CA LEU A 174 -9.98 2.73 -33.41
C LEU A 174 -10.51 4.04 -34.04
N GLN A 175 -9.94 5.18 -33.66
CA GLN A 175 -10.29 6.49 -34.26
C GLN A 175 -10.00 6.52 -35.76
N LYS A 176 -8.86 5.93 -36.17
CA LYS A 176 -8.55 5.78 -37.59
C LYS A 176 -9.53 4.86 -38.32
N LEU A 177 -9.93 3.75 -37.72
CA LEU A 177 -10.93 2.84 -38.29
C LEU A 177 -12.30 3.54 -38.40
N LEU A 178 -12.68 4.28 -37.35
CA LEU A 178 -13.93 5.06 -37.38
C LEU A 178 -13.97 6.04 -38.55
N SER A 179 -12.86 6.72 -38.83
CA SER A 179 -12.77 7.66 -39.97
C SER A 179 -12.89 7.01 -41.36
N GLN A 180 -12.76 5.69 -41.43
CA GLN A 180 -12.82 4.89 -42.65
C GLN A 180 -14.10 4.02 -42.74
N ALA A 181 -14.91 4.01 -41.69
CA ALA A 181 -16.13 3.23 -41.64
C ALA A 181 -17.20 3.86 -42.49
N GLU A 182 -17.86 3.07 -43.36
CA GLU A 182 -18.90 3.53 -44.27
C GLU A 182 -20.31 3.06 -43.88
N ASN A 183 -20.41 1.98 -43.13
CA ASN A 183 -21.68 1.45 -42.69
C ASN A 183 -21.97 1.76 -41.21
N MET A 184 -23.26 1.88 -40.87
CA MET A 184 -23.70 2.27 -39.53
C MET A 184 -23.40 1.22 -38.47
N GLU A 185 -23.39 -0.05 -38.80
CA GLU A 185 -23.11 -1.17 -37.84
C GLU A 185 -21.65 -1.16 -37.40
N ASP A 186 -20.72 -0.93 -38.34
CA ASP A 186 -19.29 -0.80 -38.02
C ASP A 186 -19.04 0.46 -37.19
N ILE A 187 -19.68 1.58 -37.51
CA ILE A 187 -19.56 2.83 -36.76
C ILE A 187 -19.98 2.62 -35.32
N ILE A 188 -21.16 2.04 -35.05
CA ILE A 188 -21.65 1.79 -33.69
C ILE A 188 -20.69 0.84 -32.93
N THR A 189 -20.18 -0.19 -33.58
CA THR A 189 -19.25 -1.15 -32.98
C THR A 189 -17.93 -0.49 -32.60
N ILE A 190 -17.38 0.34 -33.49
CA ILE A 190 -16.13 1.05 -33.23
C ILE A 190 -16.29 2.12 -32.15
N GLU A 191 -17.39 2.87 -32.15
CA GLU A 191 -17.70 3.85 -31.09
C GLU A 191 -17.83 3.20 -29.70
N SER A 192 -18.46 2.03 -29.62
CA SER A 192 -18.52 1.25 -28.38
C SER A 192 -17.13 0.83 -27.90
N ALA A 193 -16.26 0.38 -28.83
CA ALA A 193 -14.90 -0.01 -28.51
C ALA A 193 -14.02 1.19 -28.12
N ILE A 194 -14.27 2.38 -28.69
CA ILE A 194 -13.61 3.63 -28.30
C ILE A 194 -13.99 3.97 -26.86
N SER A 195 -15.28 4.00 -26.53
CA SER A 195 -15.76 4.34 -25.19
C SER A 195 -15.20 3.39 -24.12
N GLU A 196 -15.13 2.09 -24.39
CA GLU A 196 -14.49 1.11 -23.51
C GLU A 196 -12.99 1.39 -23.34
N THR A 197 -12.30 1.75 -24.42
CA THR A 197 -10.86 2.02 -24.40
C THR A 197 -10.56 3.32 -23.64
N GLU A 198 -11.37 4.35 -23.79
CA GLU A 198 -11.27 5.61 -23.05
C GLU A 198 -11.47 5.38 -21.54
N TRP A 199 -12.46 4.58 -21.16
CA TRP A 199 -12.67 4.20 -19.77
C TRP A 199 -11.44 3.45 -19.19
N ASN A 200 -10.86 2.51 -19.95
CA ASN A 200 -9.64 1.81 -19.51
C ASN A 200 -8.43 2.75 -19.37
N ILE A 201 -8.33 3.78 -20.22
CA ILE A 201 -7.28 4.81 -20.11
C ILE A 201 -7.47 5.63 -18.83
N GLU A 202 -8.71 6.04 -18.55
CA GLU A 202 -9.03 6.80 -17.34
C GLU A 202 -8.71 6.00 -16.07
N ASP A 203 -9.15 4.74 -16.01
CA ASP A 203 -8.87 3.82 -14.89
C ASP A 203 -7.36 3.63 -14.65
N LEU A 204 -6.55 3.53 -15.70
CA LEU A 204 -5.10 3.38 -15.60
C LEU A 204 -4.35 4.68 -15.30
N SER A 205 -5.01 5.83 -15.47
CA SER A 205 -4.40 7.16 -15.28
C SER A 205 -4.60 7.70 -13.87
N GLY A 206 -5.60 7.21 -13.12
CA GLY A 206 -5.92 7.58 -11.72
C GLY A 206 -6.90 8.73 -11.59
#